data_90bcdd3577b182e905b884db8687c340
#
_entry.id   90bcdd3577b182e905b884db8687c340
#
_cell.length_a   1.000
_cell.length_b   1.000
_cell.length_c   1.000
_cell.angle_alpha   90.00
_cell.angle_beta   90.00
_cell.angle_gamma   90.00
#
_symmetry.space_group_name_H-M   'P 1'
#
loop_
_entity.id
_entity.type
_entity.pdbx_description
1 polymer ?
#
loop_
_entity_poly.entity_id
_entity_poly.type
_entity_poly.pdbx_seq_one_letter_code
_entity_poly.pdbx_strand_id
1 'polypeptide(L)'
;MRAFNPAGVAGPFGSYSHGIEVESPMRLVFGSGQTGVDTDGRIGEDIEEQSRLLWRNIQEVLAGAGMKISDIAQLTMLLVRREDLGIAREIREEYLDGHRPASTLLFVAGLAHPDWLIEVDFVAARSSG
;
A
#
# COMPACT_ATOMS: atom_id res chain seq x y z
N MET A 1 -15.09 -0.17 9.38
CA MET A 1 -14.49 0.46 8.18
C MET A 1 -15.35 0.14 6.97
N ARG A 2 -15.75 1.15 6.23
CA ARG A 2 -16.65 1.01 5.10
C ARG A 2 -16.06 1.66 3.84
N ALA A 3 -15.89 0.88 2.77
CA ALA A 3 -15.47 1.38 1.48
C ALA A 3 -16.68 1.92 0.72
N PHE A 4 -16.53 3.03 0.02
CA PHE A 4 -17.61 3.58 -0.78
C PHE A 4 -17.11 4.31 -2.02
N ASN A 5 -17.97 4.33 -3.06
CA ASN A 5 -17.66 4.95 -4.34
C ASN A 5 -18.91 5.74 -4.78
N PRO A 6 -18.98 7.05 -4.50
CA PRO A 6 -20.17 7.83 -4.80
C PRO A 6 -20.47 7.89 -6.31
N ALA A 7 -21.74 7.94 -6.66
CA ALA A 7 -22.15 8.01 -8.07
C ALA A 7 -21.71 9.30 -8.77
N GLY A 8 -21.47 10.38 -8.00
CA GLY A 8 -21.03 11.66 -8.55
C GLY A 8 -19.57 11.72 -8.98
N VAL A 9 -18.82 10.64 -8.80
CA VAL A 9 -17.41 10.55 -9.16
C VAL A 9 -17.23 9.40 -10.13
N ALA A 10 -16.40 9.58 -11.17
CA ALA A 10 -16.08 8.48 -12.08
C ALA A 10 -15.59 7.28 -11.30
N GLY A 11 -15.96 6.06 -11.72
CA GLY A 11 -15.60 4.84 -11.02
C GLY A 11 -14.11 4.70 -10.83
N PRO A 12 -13.66 3.91 -9.82
CA PRO A 12 -12.24 3.69 -9.61
C PRO A 12 -11.57 3.12 -10.85
N PHE A 13 -10.37 3.64 -11.18
CA PHE A 13 -9.61 3.19 -12.34
C PHE A 13 -8.66 2.02 -11.99
N GLY A 14 -8.75 1.47 -10.81
CA GLY A 14 -7.87 0.41 -10.35
C GLY A 14 -8.32 -0.17 -9.01
N SER A 15 -7.38 -0.77 -8.30
CA SER A 15 -7.63 -1.51 -7.05
C SER A 15 -7.71 -0.58 -5.85
N TYR A 16 -8.72 0.30 -5.85
CA TYR A 16 -8.93 1.22 -4.74
C TYR A 16 -10.41 1.57 -4.60
N SER A 17 -10.76 2.18 -3.46
CA SER A 17 -12.06 2.81 -3.24
C SER A 17 -11.88 4.32 -3.22
N HIS A 18 -12.90 5.07 -3.63
CA HIS A 18 -12.83 6.53 -3.55
C HIS A 18 -12.72 7.00 -2.10
N GLY A 19 -13.40 6.34 -1.19
CA GLY A 19 -13.33 6.69 0.21
C GLY A 19 -13.42 5.48 1.12
N ILE A 20 -12.83 5.60 2.30
CA ILE A 20 -12.96 4.63 3.38
C ILE A 20 -13.43 5.40 4.60
N GLU A 21 -14.59 4.99 5.12
CA GLU A 21 -15.13 5.56 6.36
C GLU A 21 -14.72 4.70 7.53
N VAL A 22 -14.22 5.32 8.58
CA VAL A 22 -13.80 4.62 9.79
C VAL A 22 -14.52 5.24 10.96
N GLU A 23 -15.21 4.41 11.76
CA GLU A 23 -15.94 4.87 12.95
C GLU A 23 -15.20 4.48 14.22
N SER A 24 -15.39 5.31 15.28
CA SER A 24 -14.83 4.99 16.58
C SER A 24 -15.77 4.06 17.38
N PRO A 25 -15.26 3.29 18.38
CA PRO A 25 -13.86 3.23 18.79
C PRO A 25 -13.02 2.41 17.81
N MET A 26 -11.75 2.79 17.67
CA MET A 26 -10.86 2.13 16.71
C MET A 26 -9.41 2.21 17.17
N ARG A 27 -8.60 1.32 16.59
CA ARG A 27 -7.15 1.40 16.65
C ARG A 27 -6.65 1.82 15.29
N LEU A 28 -5.67 2.72 15.26
CA LEU A 28 -5.05 3.21 14.02
C LEU A 28 -3.57 2.85 14.01
N VAL A 29 -3.08 2.50 12.83
CA VAL A 29 -1.65 2.32 12.59
C VAL A 29 -1.25 3.23 11.44
N PHE A 30 -0.27 4.09 11.69
CA PHE A 30 0.33 4.92 10.66
C PHE A 30 1.61 4.23 10.21
N GLY A 31 1.61 3.70 9.01
CA GLY A 31 2.76 2.97 8.47
C GLY A 31 3.69 3.91 7.71
N SER A 32 4.94 3.98 8.15
CA SER A 32 5.96 4.69 7.39
C SER A 32 6.13 4.06 6.02
N GLY A 33 6.69 4.80 5.07
CA GLY A 33 6.98 4.28 3.75
C GLY A 33 7.83 3.02 3.82
N GLN A 34 7.32 1.94 3.25
CA GLN A 34 8.06 0.68 3.12
C GLN A 34 8.65 0.59 1.72
N THR A 35 9.79 -0.04 1.61
CA THR A 35 10.52 -0.20 0.36
C THR A 35 10.93 -1.66 0.17
N GLY A 36 11.48 -1.98 -0.97
CA GLY A 36 11.82 -3.35 -1.31
C GLY A 36 13.17 -3.80 -0.75
N VAL A 37 13.28 -3.81 0.57
CA VAL A 37 14.51 -4.15 1.29
C VAL A 37 14.22 -5.33 2.22
N ASP A 38 15.12 -6.33 2.24
CA ASP A 38 14.96 -7.48 3.13
C ASP A 38 15.50 -7.19 4.53
N THR A 39 15.40 -8.16 5.42
CA THR A 39 15.83 -8.00 6.83
C THR A 39 17.35 -7.82 6.98
N ASP A 40 18.13 -8.18 5.97
CA ASP A 40 19.59 -7.99 5.97
C ASP A 40 19.99 -6.65 5.33
N GLY A 41 19.01 -5.85 4.89
CA GLY A 41 19.27 -4.58 4.24
C GLY A 41 19.54 -4.68 2.75
N ARG A 42 19.36 -5.87 2.14
CA ARG A 42 19.55 -6.05 0.71
C ARG A 42 18.34 -5.51 -0.07
N ILE A 43 18.62 -4.70 -1.08
CA ILE A 43 17.60 -4.14 -1.95
C ILE A 43 17.26 -5.15 -3.05
N GLY A 44 15.97 -5.33 -3.35
CA GLY A 44 15.54 -6.17 -4.46
C GLY A 44 16.13 -5.71 -5.78
N GLU A 45 16.44 -6.65 -6.66
CA GLU A 45 17.18 -6.36 -7.90
C GLU A 45 16.33 -5.71 -8.99
N ASP A 46 15.02 -5.91 -8.97
CA ASP A 46 14.10 -5.36 -9.97
C ASP A 46 12.78 -4.97 -9.32
N ILE A 47 11.88 -4.41 -10.11
CA ILE A 47 10.59 -3.94 -9.59
C ILE A 47 9.76 -5.09 -9.02
N GLU A 48 9.82 -6.28 -9.59
CA GLU A 48 9.08 -7.43 -9.08
C GLU A 48 9.57 -7.82 -7.69
N GLU A 49 10.87 -8.03 -7.52
CA GLU A 49 11.44 -8.38 -6.23
C GLU A 49 11.21 -7.29 -5.19
N GLN A 50 11.44 -6.02 -5.57
CA GLN A 50 11.20 -4.91 -4.65
C GLN A 50 9.74 -4.83 -4.23
N SER A 51 8.80 -5.01 -5.16
CA SER A 51 7.37 -4.97 -4.83
C SER A 51 6.99 -6.09 -3.87
N ARG A 52 7.47 -7.31 -4.09
CA ARG A 52 7.17 -8.43 -3.21
C ARG A 52 7.76 -8.24 -1.81
N LEU A 53 9.00 -7.78 -1.72
CA LEU A 53 9.63 -7.48 -0.43
C LEU A 53 8.88 -6.37 0.30
N LEU A 54 8.48 -5.32 -0.42
CA LEU A 54 7.74 -4.20 0.14
C LEU A 54 6.43 -4.66 0.77
N TRP A 55 5.64 -5.47 0.08
CA TRP A 55 4.36 -5.94 0.61
C TRP A 55 4.54 -6.89 1.79
N ARG A 56 5.59 -7.73 1.78
CA ARG A 56 5.92 -8.55 2.94
C ARG A 56 6.27 -7.67 4.15
N ASN A 57 7.01 -6.58 3.92
CA ASN A 57 7.34 -5.64 4.98
C ASN A 57 6.08 -4.99 5.55
N ILE A 58 5.14 -4.61 4.70
CA ILE A 58 3.86 -4.06 5.13
C ILE A 58 3.10 -5.09 5.99
N GLN A 59 3.07 -6.35 5.57
CA GLN A 59 2.45 -7.42 6.36
C GLN A 59 3.09 -7.53 7.75
N GLU A 60 4.41 -7.45 7.83
CA GLU A 60 5.12 -7.53 9.11
C GLU A 60 4.84 -6.34 10.02
N VAL A 61 4.80 -5.13 9.45
CA VAL A 61 4.45 -3.92 10.23
C VAL A 61 3.04 -4.06 10.78
N LEU A 62 2.09 -4.46 9.96
CA LEU A 62 0.70 -4.66 10.39
C LEU A 62 0.59 -5.75 11.45
N ALA A 63 1.29 -6.87 11.26
CA ALA A 63 1.28 -7.97 12.22
C ALA A 63 1.77 -7.52 13.60
N GLY A 64 2.72 -6.58 13.64
CA GLY A 64 3.19 -6.00 14.90
C GLY A 64 2.09 -5.33 15.71
N ALA A 65 1.02 -4.91 15.06
CA ALA A 65 -0.15 -4.31 15.70
C ALA A 65 -1.35 -5.27 15.75
N GLY A 66 -1.16 -6.53 15.37
CA GLY A 66 -2.26 -7.50 15.29
C GLY A 66 -3.21 -7.21 14.15
N MET A 67 -2.73 -6.56 13.10
CA MET A 67 -3.52 -6.22 11.93
C MET A 67 -3.03 -6.95 10.68
N LYS A 68 -3.79 -6.84 9.60
CA LYS A 68 -3.48 -7.46 8.32
C LYS A 68 -3.78 -6.50 7.18
N ILE A 69 -3.42 -6.84 5.96
CA ILE A 69 -3.58 -5.96 4.79
C ILE A 69 -5.01 -5.50 4.61
N SER A 70 -6.00 -6.34 4.91
CA SER A 70 -7.41 -5.94 4.81
C SER A 70 -7.80 -4.85 5.81
N ASP A 71 -6.94 -4.49 6.76
CA ASP A 71 -7.17 -3.38 7.68
C ASP A 71 -6.63 -2.05 7.14
N ILE A 72 -5.95 -2.05 5.99
CA ILE A 72 -5.46 -0.80 5.38
C ILE A 72 -6.65 0.03 4.93
N ALA A 73 -6.74 1.27 5.45
CA ALA A 73 -7.77 2.23 5.06
C ALA A 73 -7.31 3.09 3.90
N GLN A 74 -6.05 3.48 3.89
CA GLN A 74 -5.47 4.37 2.87
C GLN A 74 -4.02 3.99 2.63
N LEU A 75 -3.59 4.09 1.37
CA LEU A 75 -2.19 3.94 1.03
C LEU A 75 -1.79 4.94 -0.06
N THR A 76 -0.50 5.26 -0.11
CA THR A 76 0.10 6.02 -1.20
C THR A 76 1.23 5.19 -1.78
N MET A 77 1.18 4.95 -3.08
CA MET A 77 2.24 4.24 -3.80
C MET A 77 3.05 5.24 -4.60
N LEU A 78 4.35 5.21 -4.41
CA LEU A 78 5.30 6.06 -5.13
C LEU A 78 6.15 5.19 -6.04
N LEU A 79 6.23 5.55 -7.30
CA LEU A 79 7.07 4.88 -8.30
C LEU A 79 8.00 5.90 -8.93
N VAL A 80 9.20 5.48 -9.33
CA VAL A 80 10.17 6.37 -9.98
C VAL A 80 10.21 6.18 -11.50
N ARG A 81 9.63 5.09 -12.03
CA ARG A 81 9.62 4.80 -13.47
C ARG A 81 8.23 4.39 -13.91
N ARG A 82 7.75 4.99 -15.00
CA ARG A 82 6.42 4.63 -15.55
C ARG A 82 6.34 3.19 -16.01
N GLU A 83 7.45 2.64 -16.52
CA GLU A 83 7.52 1.27 -17.00
C GLU A 83 7.26 0.23 -15.90
N ASP A 84 7.39 0.60 -14.63
CA ASP A 84 7.19 -0.32 -13.51
C ASP A 84 5.72 -0.44 -13.09
N LEU A 85 4.85 0.42 -13.62
CA LEU A 85 3.45 0.50 -13.17
C LEU A 85 2.69 -0.82 -13.30
N GLY A 86 2.83 -1.51 -14.44
CA GLY A 86 2.11 -2.75 -14.69
C GLY A 86 2.42 -3.82 -13.65
N ILE A 87 3.72 -4.07 -13.42
CA ILE A 87 4.15 -5.08 -12.45
C ILE A 87 3.78 -4.67 -11.02
N ALA A 88 3.99 -3.40 -10.68
CA ALA A 88 3.65 -2.91 -9.34
C ALA A 88 2.15 -3.09 -9.04
N ARG A 89 1.28 -2.81 -10.00
CA ARG A 89 -0.17 -3.01 -9.86
C ARG A 89 -0.54 -4.48 -9.74
N GLU A 90 0.05 -5.33 -10.55
CA GLU A 90 -0.22 -6.76 -10.55
C GLU A 90 0.11 -7.37 -9.18
N ILE A 91 1.26 -7.04 -8.63
CA ILE A 91 1.68 -7.55 -7.32
C ILE A 91 0.81 -6.97 -6.21
N ARG A 92 0.45 -5.68 -6.31
CA ARG A 92 -0.48 -5.07 -5.36
C ARG A 92 -1.81 -5.84 -5.32
N GLU A 93 -2.34 -6.21 -6.49
CA GLU A 93 -3.58 -6.99 -6.56
C GLU A 93 -3.47 -8.32 -5.81
N GLU A 94 -2.34 -9.01 -5.95
CA GLU A 94 -2.12 -10.27 -5.25
C GLU A 94 -2.22 -10.09 -3.74
N TYR A 95 -1.57 -9.05 -3.20
CA TYR A 95 -1.51 -8.82 -1.76
C TYR A 95 -2.80 -8.22 -1.20
N LEU A 96 -3.47 -7.37 -1.96
CA LEU A 96 -4.76 -6.80 -1.54
C LEU A 96 -5.88 -7.84 -1.57
N ASP A 97 -5.79 -8.82 -2.45
CA ASP A 97 -6.72 -9.95 -2.54
C ASP A 97 -8.19 -9.52 -2.45
N GLY A 98 -8.57 -8.59 -3.31
CA GLY A 98 -9.94 -8.07 -3.37
C GLY A 98 -10.21 -6.88 -2.46
N HIS A 99 -9.33 -6.58 -1.51
CA HIS A 99 -9.48 -5.40 -0.66
C HIS A 99 -9.22 -4.13 -1.47
N ARG A 100 -10.05 -3.09 -1.29
CA ARG A 100 -9.98 -1.85 -2.07
C ARG A 100 -9.86 -0.64 -1.15
N PRO A 101 -8.68 -0.37 -0.59
CA PRO A 101 -8.46 0.81 0.25
C PRO A 101 -8.53 2.10 -0.59
N ALA A 102 -8.63 3.24 0.08
CA ALA A 102 -8.37 4.51 -0.57
C ALA A 102 -6.90 4.52 -0.99
N SER A 103 -6.60 4.98 -2.21
CA SER A 103 -5.26 4.86 -2.75
C SER A 103 -4.90 6.06 -3.64
N THR A 104 -3.66 6.51 -3.53
CA THR A 104 -3.06 7.49 -4.42
C THR A 104 -1.80 6.88 -5.00
N LEU A 105 -1.58 7.08 -6.29
CA LEU A 105 -0.37 6.62 -6.97
C LEU A 105 0.30 7.83 -7.62
N LEU A 106 1.60 8.00 -7.34
CA LEU A 106 2.39 9.11 -7.86
C LEU A 106 3.68 8.60 -8.49
N PHE A 107 4.11 9.24 -9.56
CA PHE A 107 5.46 9.10 -10.07
C PHE A 107 6.29 10.25 -9.51
N VAL A 108 7.42 9.93 -8.92
CA VAL A 108 8.31 10.91 -8.28
C VAL A 108 9.69 10.87 -8.93
N ALA A 109 10.44 11.94 -8.76
CA ALA A 109 11.77 12.08 -9.38
C ALA A 109 12.78 11.07 -8.81
N GLY A 110 12.59 10.64 -7.56
CA GLY A 110 13.45 9.66 -6.91
C GLY A 110 12.99 9.44 -5.48
N LEU A 111 13.46 8.35 -4.90
CA LEU A 111 13.22 8.01 -3.51
C LEU A 111 14.50 8.28 -2.70
N ALA A 112 14.46 8.01 -1.40
CA ALA A 112 15.60 8.33 -0.52
C ALA A 112 16.89 7.59 -0.87
N HIS A 113 16.76 6.41 -1.49
CA HIS A 113 17.90 5.66 -2.00
C HIS A 113 17.80 5.56 -3.53
N PRO A 114 18.90 5.79 -4.29
CA PRO A 114 18.84 5.80 -5.75
C PRO A 114 18.40 4.49 -6.39
N ASP A 115 18.57 3.38 -5.69
CA ASP A 115 18.18 2.06 -6.23
C ASP A 115 16.76 1.64 -5.82
N TRP A 116 16.06 2.42 -5.02
CA TRP A 116 14.67 2.14 -4.67
C TRP A 116 13.76 2.56 -5.82
N LEU A 117 12.93 1.62 -6.27
CA LEU A 117 12.01 1.82 -7.39
C LEU A 117 10.58 2.08 -6.95
N ILE A 118 10.24 1.68 -5.73
CA ILE A 118 8.88 1.73 -5.22
C ILE A 118 8.87 1.98 -3.71
N GLU A 119 7.90 2.76 -3.26
CA GLU A 119 7.66 2.97 -1.84
C GLU A 119 6.15 3.04 -1.61
N VAL A 120 5.67 2.50 -0.50
CA VAL A 120 4.25 2.59 -0.11
C VAL A 120 4.17 2.93 1.37
N ASP A 121 3.42 3.98 1.69
CA ASP A 121 3.02 4.27 3.07
C ASP A 121 1.52 3.95 3.22
N PHE A 122 1.04 3.88 4.45
CA PHE A 122 -0.35 3.49 4.67
C PHE A 122 -0.86 3.92 6.03
N VAL A 123 -2.18 3.97 6.15
CA VAL A 123 -2.90 4.06 7.41
C VAL A 123 -3.83 2.86 7.48
N ALA A 124 -3.75 2.12 8.58
CA ALA A 124 -4.65 0.99 8.83
C ALA A 124 -5.54 1.30 10.02
N ALA A 125 -6.72 0.71 10.02
CA ALA A 125 -7.73 0.95 11.05
C ALA A 125 -8.49 -0.33 11.34
N ARG A 126 -8.76 -0.57 12.62
CA ARG A 126 -9.53 -1.72 13.05
C ARG A 126 -10.32 -1.39 14.29
N SER A 127 -11.52 -1.93 14.39
CA SER A 127 -12.33 -1.76 15.59
C SER A 127 -11.59 -2.34 16.80
N SER A 128 -11.70 -1.66 17.95
CA SER A 128 -11.14 -2.17 19.18
C SER A 128 -12.00 -3.32 19.68
N GLY A 129 -11.37 -4.40 19.99
CA GLY A 129 -12.08 -5.58 20.50
C GLY A 129 -11.92 -6.78 19.61
#